data_a0f755b6f3b0fd3feac1809872dc3cf6
#
_entry.id   a0f755b6f3b0fd3feac1809872dc3cf6
#
_cell.length_a   1.000
_cell.length_b   1.000
_cell.length_c   1.000
_cell.angle_alpha   90.00
_cell.angle_beta   90.00
_cell.angle_gamma   90.00
#
_symmetry.space_group_name_H-M   'P 1'
#
loop_
_entity.id
_entity.type
_entity.pdbx_description
1 polymer ?
#
loop_
_entity_poly.entity_id
_entity_poly.type
_entity_poly.pdbx_seq_one_letter_code
_entity_poly.pdbx_strand_id
1 'polypeptide(L)'
;MQAYILINCNTGSETNVIAELKELPEIVEINGVWGKYDVFIKIRTPDPNGVEQILKRLRNHPDITDTFTMHVLYGQGGSIDQES
;
A
#
# COMPACT_ATOMS: atom_id res chain seq x y z
N MET A 1 5.11 -8.71 -9.45
CA MET A 1 3.70 -8.58 -9.05
C MET A 1 3.48 -7.26 -8.34
N GLN A 2 2.40 -6.59 -8.67
CA GLN A 2 2.07 -5.31 -8.07
C GLN A 2 0.69 -5.36 -7.45
N ALA A 3 0.51 -4.58 -6.39
CA ALA A 3 -0.80 -4.44 -5.75
C ALA A 3 -0.93 -3.03 -5.17
N TYR A 4 -2.16 -2.57 -5.06
CA TYR A 4 -2.49 -1.34 -4.39
C TYR A 4 -3.22 -1.71 -3.11
N ILE A 5 -2.88 -1.07 -2.01
CA ILE A 5 -3.54 -1.33 -0.73
C ILE A 5 -3.99 0.00 -0.14
N LEU A 6 -5.26 0.05 0.20
CA LEU A 6 -5.84 1.18 0.92
C LEU A 6 -5.92 0.81 2.38
N ILE A 7 -5.55 1.73 3.24
CA ILE A 7 -5.37 1.47 4.67
C ILE A 7 -6.14 2.49 5.48
N ASN A 8 -6.83 2.01 6.50
CA ASN A 8 -7.37 2.88 7.54
C ASN A 8 -6.54 2.68 8.79
N CYS A 9 -6.30 3.74 9.52
CA CYS A 9 -5.55 3.67 10.76
C CYS A 9 -6.23 4.49 11.84
N ASN A 10 -5.78 4.31 13.07
CA ASN A 10 -6.33 5.06 14.20
C ASN A 10 -6.10 6.53 13.98
N THR A 11 -7.08 7.34 14.37
CA THR A 11 -7.01 8.79 14.20
C THR A 11 -5.75 9.33 14.85
N GLY A 12 -5.00 10.11 14.10
CA GLY A 12 -3.77 10.72 14.58
C GLY A 12 -2.53 9.87 14.39
N SER A 13 -2.65 8.62 13.92
CA SER A 13 -1.50 7.76 13.71
C SER A 13 -0.97 7.76 12.28
N GLU A 14 -1.61 8.49 11.37
CA GLU A 14 -1.28 8.43 9.95
C GLU A 14 0.18 8.75 9.67
N THR A 15 0.71 9.79 10.28
CA THR A 15 2.10 10.20 10.04
C THR A 15 3.07 9.11 10.47
N ASN A 16 2.83 8.50 11.62
CA ASN A 16 3.71 7.43 12.11
C ASN A 16 3.60 6.18 11.24
N VAL A 17 2.39 5.82 10.83
CA VAL A 17 2.17 4.67 9.96
C VAL A 17 2.93 4.86 8.65
N ILE A 18 2.81 6.04 8.03
CA ILE A 18 3.51 6.32 6.78
C ILE A 18 5.03 6.25 6.99
N ALA A 19 5.54 6.83 8.08
CA ALA A 19 6.96 6.84 8.36
C ALA A 19 7.52 5.43 8.52
N GLU A 20 6.77 4.54 9.15
CA GLU A 20 7.22 3.16 9.32
C GLU A 20 7.14 2.38 8.02
N LEU A 21 6.05 2.49 7.30
CA LEU A 21 5.84 1.69 6.09
C LEU A 21 6.79 2.08 4.97
N LYS A 22 7.14 3.35 4.85
CA LYS A 22 8.02 3.77 3.76
C LYS A 22 9.43 3.19 3.89
N GLU A 23 9.78 2.58 5.03
CA GLU A 23 11.06 1.91 5.18
C GLU A 23 11.07 0.53 4.53
N LEU A 24 9.93 -0.01 4.15
CA LEU A 24 9.86 -1.34 3.53
C LEU A 24 10.19 -1.22 2.05
N PRO A 25 11.18 -1.98 1.56
CA PRO A 25 11.61 -1.85 0.16
C PRO A 25 10.55 -2.26 -0.86
N GLU A 26 9.60 -3.10 -0.47
CA GLU A 26 8.53 -3.52 -1.37
C GLU A 26 7.53 -2.39 -1.64
N ILE A 27 7.48 -1.38 -0.77
CA ILE A 27 6.55 -0.28 -0.96
C ILE A 27 7.22 0.74 -1.85
N VAL A 28 6.69 0.90 -3.06
CA VAL A 28 7.27 1.78 -4.07
C VAL A 28 6.58 3.14 -4.13
N GLU A 29 5.44 3.27 -3.49
CA GLU A 29 4.74 4.54 -3.40
C GLU A 29 3.84 4.51 -2.16
N ILE A 30 3.78 5.59 -1.43
CA ILE A 30 2.92 5.70 -0.26
C ILE A 30 2.44 7.14 -0.14
N ASN A 31 1.15 7.32 0.09
CA ASN A 31 0.54 8.65 0.22
C ASN A 31 -0.55 8.63 1.27
N GLY A 32 -0.62 9.68 2.06
CA GLY A 32 -1.84 9.96 2.81
C GLY A 32 -2.92 10.37 1.81
N VAL A 33 -4.13 9.94 2.01
CA VAL A 33 -5.25 10.23 1.08
C VAL A 33 -6.45 10.72 1.86
N TRP A 34 -7.37 11.35 1.12
CA TRP A 34 -8.58 11.89 1.69
C TRP A 34 -9.73 11.03 1.26
N GLY A 35 -10.69 10.80 2.10
CA GLY A 35 -11.90 10.07 1.77
C GLY A 35 -12.11 8.89 2.69
N LYS A 36 -12.56 7.77 2.12
CA LYS A 36 -12.90 6.60 2.91
C LYS A 36 -11.70 5.95 3.57
N TYR A 37 -10.53 6.11 2.99
CA TYR A 37 -9.30 5.52 3.52
C TYR A 37 -8.31 6.62 3.87
N ASP A 38 -7.32 6.28 4.71
CA ASP A 38 -6.35 7.24 5.22
C ASP A 38 -5.02 7.22 4.49
N VAL A 39 -4.61 6.04 4.01
CA VAL A 39 -3.31 5.86 3.37
C VAL A 39 -3.44 4.95 2.17
N PHE A 40 -2.71 5.27 1.11
CA PHE A 40 -2.62 4.45 -0.09
C PHE A 40 -1.18 3.97 -0.23
N ILE A 41 -0.98 2.69 -0.51
CA ILE A 41 0.36 2.19 -0.86
C ILE A 41 0.31 1.41 -2.15
N LYS A 42 1.42 1.49 -2.89
CA LYS A 42 1.65 0.65 -4.05
C LYS A 42 2.83 -0.23 -3.73
N ILE A 43 2.66 -1.53 -3.90
CA ILE A 43 3.73 -2.46 -3.61
C ILE A 43 4.13 -3.21 -4.86
N ARG A 44 5.41 -3.59 -4.90
CA ARG A 44 5.95 -4.40 -5.98
C ARG A 44 6.77 -5.51 -5.35
N THR A 45 6.47 -6.76 -5.69
CA THR A 45 7.17 -7.92 -5.16
C THR A 45 7.50 -8.89 -6.29
N PRO A 46 8.50 -9.76 -6.12
CA PRO A 46 8.83 -10.75 -7.15
C PRO A 46 7.71 -11.76 -7.37
N ASP A 47 6.92 -12.06 -6.33
CA ASP A 47 5.88 -13.08 -6.42
C ASP A 47 4.75 -12.78 -5.44
N PRO A 48 3.64 -13.56 -5.52
CA PRO A 48 2.48 -13.34 -4.65
C PRO A 48 2.77 -13.48 -3.16
N ASN A 49 3.77 -14.28 -2.78
CA ASN A 49 4.09 -14.42 -1.37
C ASN A 49 4.56 -13.11 -0.76
N GLY A 50 5.23 -12.28 -1.54
CA GLY A 50 5.64 -10.96 -1.08
C GLY A 50 4.46 -10.09 -0.70
N VAL A 51 3.37 -10.15 -1.48
CA VAL A 51 2.15 -9.41 -1.17
C VAL A 51 1.57 -9.88 0.15
N GLU A 52 1.49 -11.22 0.34
CA GLU A 52 0.94 -11.78 1.56
C GLU A 52 1.78 -11.41 2.78
N GLN A 53 3.10 -11.35 2.64
CA GLN A 53 3.96 -10.94 3.74
C GLN A 53 3.72 -9.50 4.16
N ILE A 54 3.54 -8.62 3.18
CA ILE A 54 3.22 -7.22 3.49
C ILE A 54 1.87 -7.14 4.18
N LEU A 55 0.86 -7.87 3.69
CA LEU A 55 -0.45 -7.87 4.31
C LEU A 55 -0.41 -8.34 5.76
N LYS A 56 0.40 -9.36 6.06
CA LYS A 56 0.56 -9.81 7.43
C LYS A 56 1.16 -8.73 8.32
N ARG A 57 2.15 -8.00 7.81
CA ARG A 57 2.73 -6.90 8.57
C ARG A 57 1.69 -5.82 8.85
N LEU A 58 0.88 -5.47 7.86
CA LEU A 58 -0.15 -4.46 8.03
C LEU A 58 -1.19 -4.90 9.05
N ARG A 59 -1.62 -6.15 8.98
CA ARG A 59 -2.64 -6.66 9.89
C ARG A 59 -2.15 -6.76 11.33
N ASN A 60 -0.85 -6.90 11.52
CA ASN A 60 -0.28 -6.97 12.85
C ASN A 60 0.11 -5.61 13.42
N HIS A 61 -0.03 -4.56 12.64
CA HIS A 61 0.33 -3.21 13.12
C HIS A 61 -0.78 -2.69 14.04
N PRO A 62 -0.45 -2.26 15.25
CA PRO A 62 -1.47 -1.87 16.22
C PRO A 62 -2.30 -0.66 15.83
N ASP A 63 -1.80 0.18 14.95
CA ASP A 63 -2.53 1.38 14.53
C ASP A 63 -3.29 1.21 13.22
N ILE A 64 -3.14 0.10 12.53
CA ILE A 64 -3.85 -0.16 11.28
C ILE A 64 -5.13 -0.91 11.61
N THR A 65 -6.26 -0.33 11.26
CA THR A 65 -7.57 -0.88 11.62
C THR A 65 -8.22 -1.64 10.49
N ASP A 66 -7.88 -1.35 9.24
CA ASP A 66 -8.50 -2.00 8.10
C ASP A 66 -7.61 -1.88 6.87
N THR A 67 -7.69 -2.86 5.98
CA THR A 67 -6.95 -2.83 4.72
C THR A 67 -7.85 -3.31 3.59
N PHE A 68 -7.63 -2.77 2.39
CA PHE A 68 -8.34 -3.22 1.20
C PHE A 68 -7.31 -3.36 0.09
N THR A 69 -7.15 -4.58 -0.42
CA THR A 69 -6.10 -4.90 -1.39
C THR A 69 -6.68 -5.08 -2.78
N MET A 70 -6.01 -4.48 -3.77
CA MET A 70 -6.38 -4.64 -5.17
C MET A 70 -5.14 -5.10 -5.91
N HIS A 71 -5.21 -6.29 -6.52
CA HIS A 71 -4.09 -6.80 -7.31
C HIS A 71 -4.16 -6.21 -8.72
N VAL A 72 -3.00 -5.84 -9.26
CA VAL A 72 -2.93 -5.28 -10.60
C VAL A 72 -3.06 -6.43 -11.60
N LEU A 73 -3.90 -6.23 -12.62
CA LEU A 73 -4.06 -7.20 -13.69
C LEU A 73 -3.09 -6.87 -14.81
N TYR A 74 -2.26 -7.83 -15.18
CA TYR A 74 -1.33 -7.64 -16.27
C TYR A 74 -2.10 -7.49 -17.59
N GLY A 75 -1.64 -6.59 -18.42
CA GLY A 75 -2.27 -6.37 -19.72
C GLY A 75 -3.51 -5.49 -19.68
N GLN A 76 -3.87 -5.01 -18.50
CA GLN A 76 -5.02 -4.14 -18.36
C GLN A 76 -4.52 -2.79 -17.84
N GLY A 77 -4.14 -1.93 -18.75
CA GLY A 77 -3.63 -0.62 -18.38
C GLY A 77 -2.15 -0.63 -18.06
N GLY A 78 -1.69 0.34 -17.34
CA GLY A 78 -0.29 0.52 -16.96
C GLY A 78 0.00 1.99 -16.75
N SER A 79 1.27 2.31 -16.53
CA SER A 79 1.67 3.69 -16.37
C SER A 79 1.51 4.43 -17.70
N ILE A 80 1.02 5.65 -17.62
CA ILE A 80 0.93 6.49 -18.79
C ILE A 80 2.06 7.48 -18.71
N ASP A 81 2.98 7.38 -19.68
CA ASP A 81 4.12 8.25 -19.70
C ASP A 81 3.77 9.49 -20.48
N GLN A 82 3.72 10.58 -19.80
CA GLN A 82 3.36 11.83 -20.40
C GLN A 82 4.51 12.62 -20.97
N GLU A 83 5.77 12.09 -20.90
CA GLU A 83 6.84 12.67 -21.39
C GLU A 83 6.90 12.62 -22.76
N SER A 84 6.79 13.16 -23.49
CA SER A 84 6.75 12.95 -24.89
C SER A 84 7.58 13.89 -25.65
#